data_74fdf6e15349d6aed9d586ee03c661f0
#
_entry.id   74fdf6e15349d6aed9d586ee03c661f0
#
_cell.length_a   1.000
_cell.length_b   1.000
_cell.length_c   1.000
_cell.angle_alpha   90.00
_cell.angle_beta   90.00
_cell.angle_gamma   90.00
#
_symmetry.space_group_name_H-M   'P 1'
#
loop_
_entity.id
_entity.type
_entity.pdbx_description
1 polymer ?
#
loop_
_entity_poly.entity_id
_entity_poly.type
_entity_poly.pdbx_seq_one_letter_code
_entity_poly.pdbx_strand_id
1 'polypeptide(L)'
;MCIRDRIEEFANKIKNNPRNFIAQPTLELSTVPSLCDGELYPCHVDLRPYILRGKDSWVSPGGLTRVALKKGSLVVNSSQGGGCKDTWVVGK
;
A
#
# COMPACT_ATOMS: atom_id res chain seq x y z
N MET A 1 0.86 15.53 20.66
CA MET A 1 0.30 16.41 19.60
C MET A 1 -1.12 15.93 19.28
N CYS A 2 -2.09 16.82 19.35
CA CYS A 2 -3.48 16.50 19.09
C CYS A 2 -3.71 16.29 17.58
N ILE A 3 -4.56 15.32 17.22
CA ILE A 3 -4.90 15.07 15.81
C ILE A 3 -5.50 16.31 15.17
N ARG A 4 -6.32 17.05 15.92
CA ARG A 4 -6.95 18.29 15.44
C ARG A 4 -5.90 19.33 15.02
N ASP A 5 -4.83 19.47 15.78
CA ASP A 5 -3.74 20.41 15.47
C ASP A 5 -3.05 20.05 14.17
N ARG A 6 -2.84 18.75 13.92
CA ARG A 6 -2.24 18.28 12.68
C ARG A 6 -3.15 18.52 11.48
N ILE A 7 -4.45 18.36 11.64
CA ILE A 7 -5.42 18.64 10.57
C ILE A 7 -5.38 20.12 10.20
N GLU A 8 -5.38 21.01 11.18
CA GLU A 8 -5.27 22.45 10.92
C GLU A 8 -3.97 22.82 10.25
N GLU A 9 -2.85 22.26 10.71
CA GLU A 9 -1.54 22.49 10.12
C GLU A 9 -1.51 22.10 8.65
N PHE A 10 -1.97 20.89 8.31
CA PHE A 10 -1.99 20.44 6.92
C PHE A 10 -3.00 21.22 6.07
N ALA A 11 -4.15 21.60 6.63
CA ALA A 11 -5.11 22.43 5.92
C ALA A 11 -4.49 23.76 5.51
N ASN A 12 -3.71 24.37 6.41
CA ASN A 12 -3.02 25.63 6.10
C ASN A 12 -1.94 25.44 5.04
N LYS A 13 -1.18 24.35 5.10
CA LYS A 13 -0.18 24.03 4.09
C LYS A 13 -0.80 23.87 2.70
N ILE A 14 -1.94 23.19 2.63
CA ILE A 14 -2.66 22.97 1.37
C ILE A 14 -3.17 24.29 0.82
N LYS A 15 -3.75 25.15 1.66
CA LYS A 15 -4.25 26.46 1.24
C LYS A 15 -3.14 27.36 0.69
N ASN A 16 -1.96 27.30 1.31
CA ASN A 16 -0.82 28.13 0.93
C ASN A 16 -0.12 27.61 -0.33
N ASN A 17 -0.19 26.32 -0.62
CA ASN A 17 0.54 25.74 -1.74
C ASN A 17 -0.23 24.56 -2.34
N PRO A 18 -1.41 24.81 -2.94
CA PRO A 18 -2.30 23.74 -3.38
C PRO A 18 -1.72 22.85 -4.49
N ARG A 19 -0.74 23.35 -5.25
CA ARG A 19 -0.14 22.56 -6.34
C ARG A 19 0.67 21.36 -5.87
N ASN A 20 1.18 21.41 -4.64
CA ASN A 20 2.05 20.37 -4.10
C ASN A 20 1.32 19.32 -3.29
N PHE A 21 -0.01 19.41 -3.19
CA PHE A 21 -0.80 18.52 -2.35
C PHE A 21 -1.97 17.93 -3.11
N ILE A 22 -2.24 16.67 -2.83
CA ILE A 22 -3.48 16.00 -3.23
C ILE A 22 -4.09 15.39 -1.97
N ALA A 23 -5.39 15.18 -2.00
CA ALA A 23 -6.09 14.52 -0.91
C ALA A 23 -6.86 13.33 -1.46
N GLN A 24 -6.85 12.24 -0.71
CA GLN A 24 -7.63 11.06 -1.05
C GLN A 24 -8.13 10.40 0.23
N PRO A 25 -9.29 9.73 0.21
CA PRO A 25 -9.72 8.95 1.36
C PRO A 25 -8.71 7.87 1.71
N THR A 26 -8.52 7.65 3.01
CA THR A 26 -7.68 6.54 3.47
C THR A 26 -8.42 5.23 3.23
N LEU A 27 -7.77 4.32 2.52
CA LEU A 27 -8.31 3.00 2.25
C LEU A 27 -7.58 1.96 3.10
N GLU A 28 -8.33 0.98 3.58
CA GLU A 28 -7.73 -0.16 4.25
C GLU A 28 -7.34 -1.20 3.21
N LEU A 29 -6.06 -1.51 3.17
CA LEU A 29 -5.58 -2.58 2.31
C LEU A 29 -6.00 -3.94 2.89
N SER A 30 -6.18 -4.93 2.01
CA SER A 30 -6.41 -6.30 2.44
C SER A 30 -5.26 -6.79 3.32
N THR A 31 -5.55 -7.74 4.18
CA THR A 31 -4.54 -8.34 5.05
C THR A 31 -4.40 -9.82 4.77
N VAL A 32 -3.18 -10.33 4.95
CA VAL A 32 -2.90 -11.77 4.93
C VAL A 32 -2.05 -12.11 6.13
N PRO A 33 -2.16 -13.35 6.65
CA PRO A 33 -1.29 -13.78 7.74
C PRO A 33 0.17 -13.75 7.29
N SER A 34 1.01 -13.11 8.08
CA SER A 34 2.43 -12.96 7.77
C SER A 34 3.24 -13.12 9.05
N LEU A 35 4.44 -13.66 8.91
CA LEU A 35 5.32 -13.84 10.06
C LEU A 35 5.99 -12.50 10.38
N CYS A 36 5.59 -11.91 11.49
CA CYS A 36 6.14 -10.66 12.00
C CYS A 36 6.68 -10.90 13.40
N ASP A 37 7.95 -10.63 13.61
CA ASP A 37 8.60 -10.79 14.93
C ASP A 37 8.37 -12.16 15.56
N GLY A 38 8.40 -13.23 14.75
CA GLY A 38 8.22 -14.60 15.21
C GLY A 38 6.76 -15.03 15.41
N GLU A 39 5.80 -14.18 15.14
CA GLU A 39 4.38 -14.46 15.29
C GLU A 39 3.62 -14.26 13.99
N LEU A 40 2.58 -15.05 13.77
CA LEU A 40 1.66 -14.80 12.66
C LEU A 40 0.74 -13.63 13.00
N TYR A 41 0.71 -12.66 12.12
CA TYR A 41 -0.08 -11.45 12.30
C TYR A 41 -0.68 -11.03 10.97
N PRO A 42 -1.93 -10.54 10.92
CA PRO A 42 -2.49 -10.04 9.67
C PRO A 42 -1.78 -8.75 9.25
N CYS A 43 -1.05 -8.82 8.17
CA CYS A 43 -0.30 -7.69 7.63
C CYS A 43 -0.95 -7.21 6.33
N HIS A 44 -0.95 -5.90 6.12
CA HIS A 44 -1.52 -5.31 4.91
C HIS A 44 -0.67 -5.65 3.71
N VAL A 45 -1.34 -5.92 2.59
CA VAL A 45 -0.68 -6.27 1.33
C VAL A 45 -1.27 -5.46 0.18
N ASP A 46 -0.47 -5.29 -0.86
CA ASP A 46 -0.98 -4.81 -2.15
C ASP A 46 -0.48 -5.72 -3.27
N LEU A 47 -1.26 -5.80 -4.34
CA LEU A 47 -0.89 -6.52 -5.55
C LEU A 47 -0.54 -5.52 -6.64
N ARG A 48 0.62 -5.74 -7.26
CA ARG A 48 1.07 -4.94 -8.40
C ARG A 48 1.13 -5.82 -9.63
N PRO A 49 0.09 -5.82 -10.45
CA PRO A 49 0.10 -6.59 -11.69
C PRO A 49 0.94 -5.87 -12.76
N TYR A 50 1.43 -6.65 -13.71
CA TYR A 50 2.14 -6.12 -14.88
C TYR A 50 1.19 -6.09 -16.06
N ILE A 51 0.95 -4.92 -16.60
CA ILE A 51 0.00 -4.71 -17.69
C ILE A 51 0.73 -4.09 -18.87
N LEU A 52 0.63 -4.72 -20.03
CA LEU A 52 1.16 -4.19 -21.28
C LEU A 52 -0.01 -3.75 -22.15
N ARG A 53 0.12 -2.59 -22.76
CA ARG A 53 -0.89 -2.07 -23.65
C ARG A 53 -0.32 -1.77 -25.03
N GLY A 54 -0.89 -2.47 -26.02
CA GLY A 54 -0.69 -2.18 -27.42
C GLY A 54 -2.05 -1.87 -28.05
N LYS A 55 -2.45 -2.59 -29.07
CA LYS A 55 -3.82 -2.51 -29.56
C LYS A 55 -4.81 -3.00 -28.51
N ASP A 56 -4.43 -4.04 -27.79
CA ASP A 56 -5.20 -4.59 -26.69
C ASP A 56 -4.38 -4.50 -25.40
N SER A 57 -5.04 -4.61 -24.27
CA SER A 57 -4.36 -4.69 -22.98
C SER A 57 -4.08 -6.14 -22.63
N TRP A 58 -2.86 -6.42 -22.16
CA TRP A 58 -2.46 -7.76 -21.75
C TRP A 58 -1.95 -7.70 -20.32
N VAL A 59 -2.47 -8.59 -19.49
CA VAL A 59 -2.06 -8.68 -18.08
C VAL A 59 -1.19 -9.93 -17.93
N SER A 60 0.00 -9.76 -17.38
CA SER A 60 0.89 -10.87 -17.10
C SER A 60 0.23 -11.87 -16.15
N PRO A 61 0.47 -13.20 -16.32
CA PRO A 61 -0.08 -14.22 -15.42
C PRO A 61 0.64 -14.26 -14.07
N GLY A 62 0.89 -13.13 -13.48
CA GLY A 62 1.55 -13.00 -12.21
C GLY A 62 1.66 -11.55 -11.82
N GLY A 63 2.34 -11.27 -10.74
CA GLY A 63 2.52 -9.92 -10.28
C GLY A 63 3.43 -9.89 -9.07
N LEU A 64 3.61 -8.72 -8.53
CA LEU A 64 4.37 -8.52 -7.30
C LEU A 64 3.40 -8.25 -6.16
N THR A 65 3.45 -9.07 -5.13
CA THR A 65 2.71 -8.80 -3.89
C THR A 65 3.67 -8.23 -2.87
N ARG A 66 3.36 -7.06 -2.36
CA ARG A 66 4.12 -6.41 -1.30
C ARG A 66 3.38 -6.54 0.01
N VAL A 67 4.11 -6.59 1.10
CA VAL A 67 3.55 -6.75 2.43
C VAL A 67 4.20 -5.77 3.40
N ALA A 68 3.37 -5.19 4.27
CA ALA A 68 3.85 -4.34 5.35
C ALA A 68 4.22 -5.25 6.53
N LEU A 69 5.51 -5.42 6.80
CA LEU A 69 6.00 -6.34 7.81
C LEU A 69 5.90 -5.80 9.24
N LYS A 70 5.53 -4.55 9.41
CA LYS A 70 5.28 -3.96 10.73
C LYS A 70 3.79 -4.06 11.04
N LYS A 71 3.48 -4.49 12.27
CA LYS A 71 2.09 -4.60 12.72
C LYS A 71 1.36 -3.27 12.58
N GLY A 72 0.19 -3.30 11.95
CA GLY A 72 -0.65 -2.12 11.77
C GLY A 72 -0.18 -1.12 10.72
N SER A 73 0.96 -1.36 10.07
CA SER A 73 1.47 -0.43 9.06
C SER A 73 0.79 -0.62 7.72
N LEU A 74 0.50 0.49 7.04
CA LEU A 74 0.02 0.49 5.65
C LEU A 74 1.18 0.68 4.65
N VAL A 75 2.41 0.86 5.15
CA VAL A 75 3.57 1.09 4.29
C VAL A 75 4.13 -0.25 3.84
N VAL A 76 3.92 -0.57 2.57
CA VAL A 76 4.34 -1.85 1.97
C VAL A 76 5.65 -1.72 1.17
N ASN A 77 6.19 -0.52 1.05
CA ASN A 77 7.40 -0.28 0.29
C ASN A 77 8.61 -0.91 0.97
N SER A 78 9.38 -1.71 0.22
CA SER A 78 10.55 -2.41 0.76
C SER A 78 11.60 -1.47 1.34
N SER A 79 11.72 -0.24 0.81
CA SER A 79 12.65 0.74 1.33
C SER A 79 12.27 1.28 2.72
N GLN A 80 11.06 0.99 3.18
CA GLN A 80 10.55 1.45 4.47
C GLN A 80 10.12 0.29 5.37
N GLY A 81 10.79 -0.85 5.25
CA GLY A 81 10.53 -2.00 6.09
C GLY A 81 9.47 -2.96 5.60
N GLY A 82 9.02 -2.80 4.36
CA GLY A 82 8.12 -3.76 3.74
C GLY A 82 8.87 -4.96 3.15
N GLY A 83 8.13 -5.96 2.73
CA GLY A 83 8.67 -7.15 2.10
C GLY A 83 7.85 -7.58 0.89
N CYS A 84 8.15 -8.75 0.38
CA CYS A 84 7.45 -9.34 -0.75
C CYS A 84 6.91 -10.70 -0.39
N LYS A 85 5.83 -11.10 -1.05
CA LYS A 85 5.27 -12.45 -0.95
C LYS A 85 5.14 -13.05 -2.34
N ASP A 86 5.16 -14.38 -2.44
CA ASP A 86 4.88 -15.07 -3.68
C ASP A 86 3.44 -14.79 -4.10
N THR A 87 3.27 -14.59 -5.40
CA THR A 87 1.95 -14.34 -5.99
C THR A 87 1.59 -15.51 -6.88
N TRP A 88 0.51 -16.21 -6.52
CA TRP A 88 0.05 -17.38 -7.24
C TRP A 88 -1.27 -17.04 -7.91
N VAL A 89 -1.32 -17.19 -9.24
CA VAL A 89 -2.57 -17.05 -9.98
C VAL A 89 -3.15 -18.44 -10.13
N VAL A 90 -4.28 -18.67 -9.49
CA VAL A 90 -4.90 -19.99 -9.42
C VAL A 90 -6.04 -20.05 -10.44
N GLY A 91 -6.00 -21.06 -11.30
CA GLY A 91 -7.08 -21.32 -12.25
C GLY A 91 -8.29 -21.97 -11.57
N LYS A 92 -9.42 -21.88 -12.24
CA LYS A 92 -10.63 -22.56 -11.77
C LYS A 92 -10.59 -24.04 -12.12
#